data_2d6bb5da6b9ab67f83f1864454f920e2
#
_entry.id   2d6bb5da6b9ab67f83f1864454f920e2
#
_cell.length_a   1.000
_cell.length_b   1.000
_cell.length_c   1.000
_cell.angle_alpha   90.00
_cell.angle_beta   90.00
_cell.angle_gamma   90.00
#
_symmetry.space_group_name_H-M   'P 1'
#
loop_
_entity.id
_entity.type
_entity.pdbx_description
1 polymer ?
#
loop_
_entity_poly.entity_id
_entity_poly.type
_entity_poly.pdbx_seq_one_letter_code
_entity_poly.pdbx_strand_id
1 'polypeptide(L)'
;MKKKIEFVYLGASGWCTTCRTINPLFTKEAQRLQELHKDTADISYVCYDIEDDEKGIELVEKYMVKSIPSMLVFVEGEFAEKVTGSAIPKKMEGFV
;
A
#
# COMPACT_ATOMS: atom_id res chain seq x y z
N MET A 1 16.84 6.15 -15.82
CA MET A 1 15.71 6.70 -15.06
C MET A 1 15.14 5.61 -14.14
N LYS A 2 14.74 6.00 -12.95
CA LYS A 2 14.18 5.05 -11.99
C LYS A 2 12.67 4.89 -12.22
N LYS A 3 12.19 3.66 -12.10
CA LYS A 3 10.76 3.38 -12.13
C LYS A 3 10.11 3.91 -10.85
N LYS A 4 9.08 4.71 -10.98
CA LYS A 4 8.40 5.29 -9.83
C LYS A 4 7.24 4.38 -9.40
N ILE A 5 7.27 3.93 -8.16
CA ILE A 5 6.24 3.03 -7.61
C ILE A 5 5.76 3.59 -6.28
N GLU A 6 4.46 3.66 -6.11
CA GLU A 6 3.86 4.14 -4.87
C GLU A 6 2.90 3.09 -4.32
N PHE A 7 3.09 2.72 -3.06
CA PHE A 7 2.21 1.79 -2.35
C PHE A 7 1.38 2.57 -1.34
N VAL A 8 0.07 2.48 -1.45
CA VAL A 8 -0.86 3.18 -0.54
C VAL A 8 -1.66 2.14 0.25
N TYR A 9 -1.42 2.07 1.55
CA TYR A 9 -2.08 1.13 2.43
C TYR A 9 -3.30 1.79 3.07
N LEU A 10 -4.43 1.08 3.01
CA LEU A 10 -5.69 1.56 3.60
C LEU A 10 -6.16 0.56 4.65
N GLY A 11 -6.32 1.01 5.87
CA GLY A 11 -6.73 0.15 6.97
C GLY A 11 -7.39 0.94 8.08
N ALA A 12 -7.76 0.23 9.16
CA ALA A 12 -8.35 0.84 10.35
C ALA A 12 -7.66 0.28 11.58
N SER A 13 -6.95 1.13 12.32
CA SER A 13 -6.18 0.69 13.48
C SER A 13 -7.04 0.39 14.70
N GLY A 14 -8.24 0.98 14.77
CA GLY A 14 -9.08 0.88 15.94
C GLY A 14 -9.77 -0.45 16.15
N TRP A 15 -10.19 -1.12 15.07
CA TRP A 15 -11.00 -2.34 15.18
C TRP A 15 -10.57 -3.47 14.25
N CYS A 16 -9.73 -3.21 13.28
CA CYS A 16 -9.36 -4.21 12.29
C CYS A 16 -8.14 -5.02 12.75
N THR A 17 -8.37 -6.24 13.24
CA THR A 17 -7.31 -7.12 13.70
C THR A 17 -6.34 -7.48 12.57
N THR A 18 -6.88 -7.78 11.39
CA THR A 18 -6.06 -8.10 10.22
C THR A 18 -5.17 -6.93 9.83
N CYS A 19 -5.69 -5.70 9.92
CA CYS A 19 -4.91 -4.50 9.64
C CYS A 19 -3.71 -4.38 10.58
N ARG A 20 -3.90 -4.68 11.86
CA ARG A 20 -2.81 -4.63 12.84
C ARG A 20 -1.71 -5.62 12.53
N THR A 21 -2.07 -6.77 11.98
CA THR A 21 -1.11 -7.81 11.62
C THR A 21 -0.38 -7.47 10.31
N ILE A 22 -1.12 -7.00 9.32
CA ILE A 22 -0.58 -6.78 7.98
C ILE A 22 0.20 -5.45 7.87
N ASN A 23 -0.22 -4.40 8.59
CA ASN A 23 0.42 -3.10 8.50
C ASN A 23 1.94 -3.16 8.77
N PRO A 24 2.41 -3.79 9.85
CA PRO A 24 3.86 -3.90 10.07
C PRO A 24 4.57 -4.69 8.96
N LEU A 25 3.92 -5.71 8.42
CA LEU A 25 4.48 -6.51 7.34
C LEU A 25 4.57 -5.68 6.05
N PHE A 26 3.56 -4.86 5.77
CA PHE A 26 3.55 -3.95 4.64
C PHE A 26 4.71 -2.94 4.75
N THR A 27 4.83 -2.29 5.89
CA THR A 27 5.88 -1.29 6.12
C THR A 27 7.27 -1.89 5.97
N LYS A 28 7.48 -3.05 6.59
CA LYS A 28 8.76 -3.75 6.53
C LYS A 28 9.12 -4.14 5.10
N GLU A 29 8.15 -4.64 4.35
CA GLU A 29 8.39 -5.04 2.96
C GLU A 29 8.67 -3.83 2.08
N ALA A 30 7.95 -2.72 2.27
CA ALA A 30 8.19 -1.50 1.52
C ALA A 30 9.63 -1.00 1.75
N GLN A 31 10.07 -1.00 3.01
CA GLN A 31 11.42 -0.57 3.36
C GLN A 31 12.48 -1.51 2.76
N ARG A 32 12.22 -2.81 2.78
CA ARG A 32 13.12 -3.79 2.19
C ARG A 32 13.28 -3.54 0.68
N LEU A 33 12.17 -3.31 -0.01
CA LEU A 33 12.18 -3.06 -1.45
C LEU A 33 12.86 -1.73 -1.78
N GLN A 34 12.67 -0.70 -0.95
CA GLN A 34 13.34 0.58 -1.14
C GLN A 34 14.86 0.41 -1.12
N GLU A 35 15.36 -0.37 -0.16
CA GLU A 35 16.80 -0.58 -0.05
C GLU A 35 17.32 -1.50 -1.16
N LEU A 36 16.61 -2.58 -1.44
CA LEU A 36 17.03 -3.57 -2.42
C LEU A 36 17.08 -3.00 -3.85
N HIS A 37 16.15 -2.13 -4.17
CA HIS A 37 15.99 -1.59 -5.53
C HIS A 37 16.28 -0.09 -5.63
N LYS A 38 17.04 0.44 -4.70
CA LYS A 38 17.29 1.90 -4.62
C LYS A 38 17.91 2.50 -5.88
N ASP A 39 18.64 1.70 -6.66
CA ASP A 39 19.29 2.18 -7.87
C ASP A 39 18.42 2.09 -9.12
N THR A 40 17.36 1.30 -9.09
CA THR A 40 16.52 1.03 -10.25
C THR A 40 15.07 1.49 -10.09
N ALA A 41 14.62 1.69 -8.85
CA ALA A 41 13.25 2.09 -8.57
C ALA A 41 13.18 3.15 -7.48
N ASP A 42 12.25 4.08 -7.64
CA ASP A 42 11.93 5.09 -6.64
C ASP A 42 10.62 4.65 -6.00
N ILE A 43 10.73 4.02 -4.83
CA ILE A 43 9.59 3.43 -4.13
C ILE A 43 9.19 4.31 -2.96
N SER A 44 7.92 4.70 -2.93
CA SER A 44 7.34 5.42 -1.79
C SER A 44 6.17 4.62 -1.25
N TYR A 45 5.83 4.84 0.02
CA TYR A 45 4.69 4.20 0.63
C TYR A 45 4.06 5.11 1.67
N VAL A 46 2.78 4.90 1.91
CA VAL A 46 2.02 5.66 2.90
C VAL A 46 0.90 4.77 3.45
N CYS A 47 0.56 4.98 4.71
CA CYS A 47 -0.54 4.28 5.38
C CYS A 47 -1.59 5.31 5.77
N TYR A 48 -2.83 5.08 5.37
CA TYR A 48 -3.96 5.91 5.79
C TYR A 48 -4.93 5.11 6.63
N ASP A 49 -5.47 5.75 7.65
CA ASP A 49 -6.56 5.19 8.45
C ASP A 49 -7.86 5.67 7.82
N ILE A 50 -8.70 4.74 7.35
CA ILE A 50 -9.92 5.09 6.62
C ILE A 50 -11.00 5.73 7.50
N GLU A 51 -10.81 5.73 8.82
CA GLU A 51 -11.77 6.36 9.73
C GLU A 51 -11.39 7.80 10.04
N ASP A 52 -10.10 8.11 10.12
CA ASP A 52 -9.61 9.41 10.56
C ASP A 52 -9.00 10.27 9.46
N ASP A 53 -8.44 9.65 8.42
CA ASP A 53 -7.75 10.37 7.36
C ASP A 53 -8.68 10.66 6.19
N GLU A 54 -8.92 11.95 5.90
CA GLU A 54 -9.76 12.33 4.77
C GLU A 54 -9.25 11.76 3.46
N LYS A 55 -7.94 11.72 3.28
CA LYS A 55 -7.34 11.16 2.07
C LYS A 55 -7.63 9.67 1.95
N GLY A 56 -7.59 8.95 3.07
CA GLY A 56 -7.94 7.53 3.08
C GLY A 56 -9.38 7.29 2.68
N ILE A 57 -10.31 8.09 3.24
CA ILE A 57 -11.73 7.99 2.93
C ILE A 57 -11.98 8.28 1.45
N GLU A 58 -11.34 9.32 0.93
CA GLU A 58 -11.46 9.70 -0.48
C GLU A 58 -10.99 8.56 -1.41
N LEU A 59 -9.87 7.92 -1.08
CA LEU A 59 -9.33 6.83 -1.88
C LEU A 59 -10.22 5.58 -1.84
N VAL A 60 -10.81 5.30 -0.67
CA VAL A 60 -11.76 4.18 -0.54
C VAL A 60 -12.92 4.36 -1.51
N GLU A 61 -13.47 5.56 -1.59
CA GLU A 61 -14.58 5.85 -2.48
C GLU A 61 -14.15 5.83 -3.95
N LYS A 62 -13.02 6.46 -4.26
CA LYS A 62 -12.55 6.59 -5.64
C LYS A 62 -12.20 5.24 -6.27
N TYR A 63 -11.59 4.35 -5.51
CA TYR A 63 -11.16 3.04 -6.02
C TYR A 63 -12.06 1.90 -5.57
N MET A 64 -13.22 2.21 -5.02
CA MET A 64 -14.24 1.25 -4.64
C MET A 64 -13.69 0.14 -3.74
N VAL A 65 -12.96 0.54 -2.71
CA VAL A 65 -12.39 -0.40 -1.74
C VAL A 65 -13.50 -0.96 -0.86
N LYS A 66 -13.71 -2.27 -0.90
CA LYS A 66 -14.81 -2.93 -0.19
C LYS A 66 -14.34 -3.71 1.04
N SER A 67 -13.06 -3.93 1.19
CA SER A 67 -12.51 -4.66 2.34
C SER A 67 -11.19 -4.03 2.74
N ILE A 68 -10.82 -4.19 4.01
CA ILE A 68 -9.56 -3.72 4.55
C ILE A 68 -8.87 -4.87 5.27
N PRO A 69 -7.53 -4.88 5.30
CA PRO A 69 -6.66 -3.91 4.67
C PRO A 69 -6.62 -4.06 3.16
N SER A 70 -6.46 -2.95 2.45
CA SER A 70 -6.27 -2.93 1.01
C SER A 70 -5.07 -2.06 0.69
N MET A 71 -4.38 -2.40 -0.40
CA MET A 71 -3.24 -1.63 -0.87
C MET A 71 -3.50 -1.23 -2.31
N LEU A 72 -3.35 0.07 -2.59
CA LEU A 72 -3.41 0.59 -3.95
C LEU A 72 -1.98 0.73 -4.45
N VAL A 73 -1.72 0.29 -5.68
CA VAL A 73 -0.40 0.39 -6.28
C VAL A 73 -0.45 1.33 -7.47
N PHE A 74 0.43 2.32 -7.45
CA PHE A 74 0.57 3.28 -8.56
C PHE A 74 1.95 3.14 -9.17
N VAL A 75 2.01 3.00 -10.49
CA VAL A 75 3.27 2.89 -11.22
C VAL A 75 3.33 4.06 -12.20
N GLU A 76 4.38 4.86 -12.09
CA GLU A 76 4.56 6.07 -12.90
C GLU A 76 3.35 7.02 -12.78
N GLY A 77 2.78 7.10 -11.57
CA GLY A 77 1.65 7.97 -11.30
C GLY A 77 0.30 7.43 -11.68
N GLU A 78 0.23 6.26 -12.30
CA GLU A 78 -1.02 5.65 -12.74
C GLU A 78 -1.41 4.47 -11.87
N PHE A 79 -2.70 4.34 -11.58
CA PHE A 79 -3.22 3.22 -10.81
C PHE A 79 -2.95 1.90 -11.55
N ALA A 80 -2.31 0.95 -10.87
CA ALA A 80 -1.96 -0.34 -11.46
C ALA A 80 -2.83 -1.47 -10.92
N GLU A 81 -2.95 -1.59 -9.59
CA GLU A 81 -3.68 -2.71 -9.01
C GLU A 81 -4.10 -2.43 -7.58
N LYS A 82 -5.15 -3.11 -7.14
CA LYS A 82 -5.63 -3.11 -5.76
C LYS A 82 -5.44 -4.52 -5.19
N VAL A 83 -4.74 -4.61 -4.06
CA VAL A 83 -4.42 -5.88 -3.40
C VAL A 83 -5.02 -5.86 -2.00
N THR A 84 -5.63 -6.97 -1.58
CA THR A 84 -6.31 -7.01 -0.27
C THR A 84 -5.70 -8.07 0.65
N GLY A 85 -5.78 -7.79 1.95
CA GLY A 85 -5.48 -8.75 3.01
C GLY A 85 -4.04 -9.23 3.04
N SER A 86 -3.87 -10.50 3.39
CA SER A 86 -2.54 -11.10 3.57
C SER A 86 -1.72 -11.18 2.28
N ALA A 87 -2.35 -10.97 1.13
CA ALA A 87 -1.63 -10.94 -0.13
C ALA A 87 -0.78 -9.67 -0.29
N ILE A 88 -1.06 -8.62 0.51
CA ILE A 88 -0.39 -7.34 0.36
C ILE A 88 1.14 -7.45 0.39
N PRO A 89 1.77 -7.97 1.46
CA PRO A 89 3.23 -8.03 1.45
C PRO A 89 3.78 -8.98 0.40
N LYS A 90 3.03 -10.02 0.06
CA LYS A 90 3.48 -11.05 -0.88
C LYS A 90 3.54 -10.55 -2.33
N LYS A 91 2.69 -9.60 -2.68
CA LYS A 91 2.60 -9.12 -4.07
C LYS A 91 3.42 -7.86 -4.34
N MET A 92 3.93 -7.20 -3.31
CA MET A 92 4.61 -5.92 -3.49
C MET A 92 5.83 -6.03 -4.40
N GLU A 93 6.66 -7.04 -4.22
CA GLU A 93 7.88 -7.20 -4.99
C GLU A 93 7.61 -7.37 -6.49
N GLY A 94 6.47 -7.96 -6.85
CA GLY A 94 6.10 -8.17 -8.24
C GLY A 94 5.92 -6.90 -9.06
N PHE A 95 5.76 -5.75 -8.40
CA PHE A 95 5.60 -4.46 -9.08
C PHE A 95 6.92 -3.75 -9.34
N VAL A 96 8.00 -4.21 -8.75
CA VAL A 96 9.30 -3.53 -8.82
C VAL A 96 10.20 -3.98 -9.98
#